data_094a3257aa33e92bb0b8692ff45c4072
#
_entry.id   094a3257aa33e92bb0b8692ff45c4072
#
_cell.length_a   1.000
_cell.length_b   1.000
_cell.length_c   1.000
_cell.angle_alpha   90.00
_cell.angle_beta   90.00
_cell.angle_gamma   90.00
#
_symmetry.space_group_name_H-M   'P 1'
#
loop_
_entity.id
_entity.type
_entity.pdbx_description
1 polymer ?
#
loop_
_entity_poly.entity_id
_entity_poly.type
_entity_poly.pdbx_seq_one_letter_code
_entity_poly.pdbx_strand_id
1 'polypeptide(L)'
;MMAKIVKCPFCGLQFDREKVPFKMVGARRYAHEECFNNAEKNKSQEEKDKEALENYIMKLFGDSYITPRIRSQIKQFREEYNYTYSGIHKALIYFFEIKKNSIEKANNGIGIVPYVYKDAYNYYYAIWEAQQKNEAKLVEIKRVPIKEVETIIIPPPERKIKKRNLFSFLDDEGE
;
A
#
# COMPACT_ATOMS: atom_id res chain seq x y z
N MET A 1 -29.44 -31.47 -20.97
CA MET A 1 -28.85 -30.59 -19.93
C MET A 1 -29.77 -29.42 -19.71
N MET A 2 -30.22 -29.15 -18.50
CA MET A 2 -31.07 -27.98 -18.24
C MET A 2 -30.22 -26.70 -18.27
N ALA A 3 -30.57 -25.75 -19.14
CA ALA A 3 -29.92 -24.47 -19.24
C ALA A 3 -30.03 -23.73 -17.90
N LYS A 4 -28.88 -23.27 -17.34
CA LYS A 4 -28.84 -22.53 -16.09
C LYS A 4 -29.05 -21.03 -16.35
N ILE A 5 -30.26 -20.68 -16.76
CA ILE A 5 -30.65 -19.31 -17.11
C ILE A 5 -30.75 -18.46 -15.82
N VAL A 6 -30.09 -17.33 -15.82
CA VAL A 6 -30.10 -16.36 -14.71
C VAL A 6 -30.30 -14.95 -15.26
N LYS A 7 -30.80 -14.04 -14.43
CA LYS A 7 -31.01 -12.63 -14.77
C LYS A 7 -29.84 -11.78 -14.27
N CYS A 8 -29.24 -10.98 -15.16
CA CYS A 8 -28.19 -10.03 -14.80
C CYS A 8 -28.78 -8.86 -13.98
N PRO A 9 -28.27 -8.53 -12.79
CA PRO A 9 -28.79 -7.44 -11.97
C PRO A 9 -28.47 -6.04 -12.54
N PHE A 10 -27.50 -5.92 -13.44
CA PHE A 10 -27.09 -4.62 -14.02
C PHE A 10 -27.84 -4.27 -15.29
N CYS A 11 -27.98 -5.18 -16.24
CA CYS A 11 -28.67 -4.91 -17.51
C CYS A 11 -30.10 -5.49 -17.58
N GLY A 12 -30.49 -6.34 -16.64
CA GLY A 12 -31.82 -6.94 -16.61
C GLY A 12 -32.06 -8.07 -17.59
N LEU A 13 -31.11 -8.39 -18.48
CA LEU A 13 -31.21 -9.45 -19.47
C LEU A 13 -30.97 -10.82 -18.84
N GLN A 14 -31.66 -11.83 -19.38
CA GLN A 14 -31.42 -13.22 -19.03
C GLN A 14 -30.27 -13.79 -19.86
N PHE A 15 -29.45 -14.64 -19.25
CA PHE A 15 -28.35 -15.31 -19.94
C PHE A 15 -28.10 -16.70 -19.38
N ASP A 16 -27.51 -17.55 -20.20
CA ASP A 16 -27.10 -18.90 -19.81
C ASP A 16 -25.64 -18.87 -19.34
N ARG A 17 -25.41 -19.29 -18.09
CA ARG A 17 -24.06 -19.31 -17.49
C ARG A 17 -23.09 -20.29 -18.16
N GLU A 18 -23.60 -21.23 -18.96
CA GLU A 18 -22.75 -22.17 -19.69
C GLU A 18 -22.25 -21.59 -21.03
N LYS A 19 -22.92 -20.53 -21.54
CA LYS A 19 -22.64 -19.93 -22.86
C LYS A 19 -21.98 -18.55 -22.80
N VAL A 20 -22.18 -17.83 -21.69
CA VAL A 20 -21.75 -16.43 -21.56
C VAL A 20 -20.84 -16.28 -20.34
N PRO A 21 -19.69 -15.59 -20.45
CA PRO A 21 -18.82 -15.29 -19.32
C PRO A 21 -19.58 -14.51 -18.24
N PHE A 22 -19.45 -14.94 -16.99
CA PHE A 22 -20.17 -14.34 -15.87
C PHE A 22 -19.30 -14.18 -14.64
N LYS A 23 -19.69 -13.25 -13.77
CA LYS A 23 -19.18 -13.13 -12.41
C LYS A 23 -20.27 -13.23 -11.37
N MET A 24 -19.94 -13.78 -10.19
CA MET A 24 -20.86 -13.85 -9.06
C MET A 24 -20.80 -12.52 -8.29
N VAL A 25 -21.98 -11.90 -8.11
CA VAL A 25 -22.14 -10.55 -7.51
C VAL A 25 -22.70 -10.64 -6.08
N GLY A 26 -22.69 -11.82 -5.51
CA GLY A 26 -23.21 -12.08 -4.17
C GLY A 26 -23.84 -13.46 -4.07
N ALA A 27 -24.49 -13.78 -2.95
CA ALA A 27 -25.11 -15.07 -2.75
C ALA A 27 -26.14 -15.36 -3.85
N ARG A 28 -25.82 -16.30 -4.76
CA ARG A 28 -26.67 -16.77 -5.86
C ARG A 28 -27.07 -15.71 -6.91
N ARG A 29 -26.35 -14.57 -7.01
CA ARG A 29 -26.55 -13.54 -8.05
C ARG A 29 -25.40 -13.58 -9.04
N TYR A 30 -25.73 -13.61 -10.33
CA TYR A 30 -24.76 -13.70 -11.41
C TYR A 30 -24.99 -12.55 -12.38
N ALA A 31 -23.92 -11.94 -12.88
CA ALA A 31 -23.93 -10.87 -13.84
C ALA A 31 -23.07 -11.24 -15.06
N HIS A 32 -23.35 -10.67 -16.22
CA HIS A 32 -22.40 -10.71 -17.33
C HIS A 32 -21.07 -10.11 -16.86
N GLU A 33 -19.97 -10.69 -17.28
CA GLU A 33 -18.63 -10.19 -16.90
C GLU A 33 -18.41 -8.74 -17.32
N GLU A 34 -18.85 -8.37 -18.52
CA GLU A 34 -18.78 -6.97 -19.02
C GLU A 34 -19.62 -6.02 -18.16
N CYS A 35 -20.86 -6.41 -17.84
CA CYS A 35 -21.73 -5.59 -16.99
C CYS A 35 -21.15 -5.38 -15.59
N PHE A 36 -20.53 -6.43 -15.03
CA PHE A 36 -19.83 -6.34 -13.75
C PHE A 36 -18.64 -5.38 -13.83
N ASN A 37 -17.78 -5.55 -14.83
CA ASN A 37 -16.60 -4.72 -15.01
C ASN A 37 -16.96 -3.23 -15.25
N ASN A 38 -18.06 -2.96 -15.98
CA ASN A 38 -18.55 -1.61 -16.19
C ASN A 38 -19.11 -1.00 -14.90
N ALA A 39 -19.85 -1.78 -14.11
CA ALA A 39 -20.34 -1.33 -12.81
C ALA A 39 -19.19 -1.03 -11.84
N GLU A 40 -18.14 -1.86 -11.81
CA GLU A 40 -16.93 -1.60 -11.00
C GLU A 40 -16.18 -0.33 -11.42
N LYS A 41 -16.08 -0.07 -12.72
CA LYS A 41 -15.47 1.18 -13.24
C LYS A 41 -16.26 2.42 -12.84
N ASN A 42 -17.58 2.30 -12.81
CA ASN A 42 -18.48 3.43 -12.51
C ASN A 42 -18.73 3.66 -11.01
N LYS A 43 -18.19 2.80 -10.12
CA LYS A 43 -18.26 3.04 -8.68
C LYS A 43 -17.59 4.35 -8.31
N SER A 44 -18.26 5.14 -7.49
CA SER A 44 -17.67 6.34 -6.90
C SER A 44 -16.43 5.99 -6.05
N GLN A 45 -15.52 6.96 -5.89
CA GLN A 45 -14.34 6.74 -5.03
C GLN A 45 -14.76 6.42 -3.59
N GLU A 46 -15.82 7.04 -3.12
CA GLU A 46 -16.35 6.80 -1.78
C GLU A 46 -16.86 5.35 -1.59
N GLU A 47 -17.51 4.78 -2.61
CA GLU A 47 -17.95 3.37 -2.58
C GLU A 47 -16.76 2.40 -2.58
N LYS A 48 -15.71 2.70 -3.34
CA LYS A 48 -14.46 1.92 -3.35
C LYS A 48 -13.76 1.98 -1.99
N ASP A 49 -13.68 3.15 -1.40
CA ASP A 49 -13.08 3.35 -0.07
C ASP A 49 -13.88 2.63 1.02
N LYS A 50 -15.21 2.64 0.92
CA LYS A 50 -16.09 1.90 1.82
C LYS A 50 -15.86 0.39 1.71
N GLU A 51 -15.84 -0.15 0.50
CA GLU A 51 -15.57 -1.59 0.27
C GLU A 51 -14.17 -1.99 0.79
N ALA A 52 -13.16 -1.15 0.53
CA ALA A 52 -11.81 -1.39 1.03
C ALA A 52 -11.76 -1.45 2.56
N LEU A 53 -12.44 -0.52 3.23
CA LEU A 53 -12.57 -0.51 4.69
C LEU A 53 -13.29 -1.78 5.19
N GLU A 54 -14.43 -2.11 4.60
CA GLU A 54 -15.23 -3.28 4.99
C GLU A 54 -14.44 -4.58 4.83
N ASN A 55 -13.75 -4.76 3.70
CA ASN A 55 -12.90 -5.91 3.44
C ASN A 55 -11.72 -6.00 4.43
N TYR A 56 -11.11 -4.87 4.75
CA TYR A 56 -10.03 -4.82 5.73
C TYR A 56 -10.50 -5.23 7.13
N ILE A 57 -11.65 -4.74 7.55
CA ILE A 57 -12.24 -5.09 8.85
C ILE A 57 -12.57 -6.58 8.92
N MET A 58 -13.21 -7.13 7.90
CA MET A 58 -13.51 -8.57 7.83
C MET A 58 -12.23 -9.42 7.92
N LYS A 59 -11.19 -9.03 7.19
CA LYS A 59 -9.89 -9.71 7.24
C LYS A 59 -9.24 -9.59 8.63
N LEU A 60 -9.32 -8.43 9.26
CA LEU A 60 -8.71 -8.16 10.56
C LEU A 60 -9.31 -9.02 11.68
N PHE A 61 -10.63 -9.12 11.72
CA PHE A 61 -11.35 -9.89 12.76
C PHE A 61 -11.59 -11.35 12.39
N GLY A 62 -11.31 -11.76 11.14
CA GLY A 62 -11.56 -13.10 10.64
C GLY A 62 -13.05 -13.40 10.41
N ASP A 63 -13.88 -12.38 10.34
CA ASP A 63 -15.31 -12.49 10.17
C ASP A 63 -15.73 -12.49 8.69
N SER A 64 -16.80 -13.23 8.36
CA SER A 64 -17.38 -13.22 7.01
C SER A 64 -18.30 -12.01 6.75
N TYR A 65 -18.60 -11.21 7.75
CA TYR A 65 -19.51 -10.08 7.66
C TYR A 65 -19.17 -9.02 8.72
N ILE A 66 -19.59 -7.78 8.45
CA ILE A 66 -19.41 -6.68 9.40
C ILE A 66 -20.51 -6.71 10.45
N THR A 67 -20.09 -6.75 11.72
CA THR A 67 -21.04 -6.79 12.86
C THR A 67 -21.85 -5.51 12.93
N PRO A 68 -23.10 -5.55 13.47
CA PRO A 68 -23.93 -4.36 13.67
C PRO A 68 -23.22 -3.27 14.50
N ARG A 69 -22.44 -3.68 15.50
CA ARG A 69 -21.65 -2.77 16.34
C ARG A 69 -20.64 -1.97 15.50
N ILE A 70 -19.88 -2.62 14.65
CA ILE A 70 -18.89 -1.98 13.77
C ILE A 70 -19.58 -1.02 12.78
N ARG A 71 -20.72 -1.44 12.20
CA ARG A 71 -21.51 -0.54 11.32
C ARG A 71 -21.97 0.71 12.03
N SER A 72 -22.45 0.58 13.27
CA SER A 72 -22.86 1.73 14.10
C SER A 72 -21.67 2.65 14.38
N GLN A 73 -20.49 2.10 14.70
CA GLN A 73 -19.28 2.88 14.92
C GLN A 73 -18.82 3.62 13.65
N ILE A 74 -18.83 2.97 12.48
CA ILE A 74 -18.51 3.64 11.20
C ILE A 74 -19.47 4.80 10.96
N LYS A 75 -20.77 4.58 11.16
CA LYS A 75 -21.79 5.62 11.00
C LYS A 75 -21.52 6.78 11.93
N GLN A 76 -21.30 6.51 13.21
CA GLN A 76 -20.97 7.51 14.22
C GLN A 76 -19.72 8.33 13.82
N PHE A 77 -18.65 7.69 13.40
CA PHE A 77 -17.42 8.38 12.98
C PHE A 77 -17.65 9.30 11.77
N ARG A 78 -18.53 8.90 10.88
CA ARG A 78 -18.92 9.72 9.73
C ARG A 78 -19.75 10.93 10.11
N GLU A 79 -20.72 10.76 11.00
CA GLU A 79 -21.70 11.78 11.37
C GLU A 79 -21.15 12.76 12.43
N GLU A 80 -20.46 12.26 13.46
CA GLU A 80 -19.97 13.08 14.57
C GLU A 80 -18.58 13.69 14.31
N TYR A 81 -17.66 12.92 13.68
CA TYR A 81 -16.27 13.35 13.48
C TYR A 81 -15.95 13.73 12.04
N ASN A 82 -16.88 13.57 11.11
CA ASN A 82 -16.67 13.83 9.68
C ASN A 82 -15.49 13.03 9.07
N TYR A 83 -15.20 11.85 9.58
CA TYR A 83 -14.14 11.01 9.07
C TYR A 83 -14.52 10.37 7.72
N THR A 84 -13.59 10.32 6.78
CA THR A 84 -13.79 9.60 5.51
C THR A 84 -13.59 8.10 5.69
N TYR A 85 -14.18 7.26 4.83
CA TYR A 85 -13.93 5.80 4.85
C TYR A 85 -12.44 5.48 4.69
N SER A 86 -11.77 6.17 3.78
CA SER A 86 -10.31 6.05 3.57
C SER A 86 -9.52 6.43 4.82
N GLY A 87 -9.93 7.50 5.52
CA GLY A 87 -9.30 7.95 6.76
C GLY A 87 -9.45 6.92 7.90
N ILE A 88 -10.66 6.37 8.08
CA ILE A 88 -10.92 5.29 9.06
C ILE A 88 -10.06 4.07 8.73
N HIS A 89 -10.00 3.67 7.45
CA HIS A 89 -9.19 2.54 6.99
C HIS A 89 -7.70 2.75 7.30
N LYS A 90 -7.14 3.91 6.95
CA LYS A 90 -5.75 4.27 7.24
C LYS A 90 -5.45 4.31 8.74
N ALA A 91 -6.39 4.79 9.58
CA ALA A 91 -6.23 4.79 11.02
C ALA A 91 -6.15 3.37 11.60
N LEU A 92 -6.94 2.43 11.07
CA LEU A 92 -6.87 1.02 11.46
C LEU A 92 -5.56 0.37 11.01
N ILE A 93 -5.11 0.59 9.78
CA ILE A 93 -3.80 0.10 9.29
C ILE A 93 -2.68 0.65 10.19
N TYR A 94 -2.70 1.95 10.48
CA TYR A 94 -1.71 2.57 11.35
C TYR A 94 -1.65 1.90 12.73
N PHE A 95 -2.79 1.64 13.34
CA PHE A 95 -2.85 1.05 14.67
C PHE A 95 -2.41 -0.41 14.71
N PHE A 96 -2.89 -1.24 13.78
CA PHE A 96 -2.64 -2.68 13.80
C PHE A 96 -1.36 -3.08 13.07
N GLU A 97 -1.07 -2.51 11.91
CA GLU A 97 0.07 -2.93 11.08
C GLU A 97 1.34 -2.13 11.40
N ILE A 98 1.22 -0.79 11.51
CA ILE A 98 2.40 0.06 11.73
C ILE A 98 2.81 0.05 13.19
N LYS A 99 1.86 0.26 14.10
CA LYS A 99 2.11 0.20 15.56
C LYS A 99 2.12 -1.22 16.11
N LYS A 100 1.77 -2.24 15.31
CA LYS A 100 1.78 -3.67 15.69
C LYS A 100 0.99 -3.97 16.97
N ASN A 101 -0.12 -3.29 17.19
CA ASN A 101 -0.98 -3.55 18.34
C ASN A 101 -1.81 -4.83 18.13
N SER A 102 -2.09 -5.56 19.21
CA SER A 102 -2.93 -6.74 19.15
C SER A 102 -4.41 -6.39 18.94
N ILE A 103 -5.15 -7.31 18.29
CA ILE A 103 -6.60 -7.18 18.03
C ILE A 103 -7.39 -7.15 19.35
N GLU A 104 -6.90 -7.80 20.39
CA GLU A 104 -7.53 -7.82 21.72
C GLU A 104 -7.76 -6.41 22.29
N LYS A 105 -6.86 -5.47 22.01
CA LYS A 105 -6.99 -4.06 22.42
C LYS A 105 -8.19 -3.34 21.79
N ALA A 106 -8.72 -3.89 20.70
CA ALA A 106 -9.86 -3.30 20.00
C ALA A 106 -11.23 -3.73 20.56
N ASN A 107 -11.28 -4.68 21.52
CA ASN A 107 -12.53 -5.15 22.15
C ASN A 107 -13.60 -5.55 21.10
N ASN A 108 -13.22 -6.30 20.07
CA ASN A 108 -14.09 -6.70 18.96
C ASN A 108 -14.84 -5.54 18.27
N GLY A 109 -14.18 -4.39 18.15
CA GLY A 109 -14.73 -3.20 17.49
C GLY A 109 -13.64 -2.28 16.97
N ILE A 110 -14.05 -1.17 16.38
CA ILE A 110 -13.16 -0.16 15.84
C ILE A 110 -13.16 1.15 16.64
N GLY A 111 -13.59 1.08 17.91
CA GLY A 111 -13.70 2.25 18.82
C GLY A 111 -12.38 2.97 19.10
N ILE A 112 -11.25 2.37 18.75
CA ILE A 112 -9.92 2.99 18.88
C ILE A 112 -9.68 4.10 17.85
N VAL A 113 -10.40 4.11 16.72
CA VAL A 113 -10.18 5.04 15.61
C VAL A 113 -10.10 6.50 16.03
N PRO A 114 -11.04 7.08 16.80
CA PRO A 114 -10.97 8.50 17.19
C PRO A 114 -9.67 8.86 17.92
N TYR A 115 -9.13 7.95 18.70
CA TYR A 115 -7.92 8.19 19.50
C TYR A 115 -6.63 8.19 18.66
N VAL A 116 -6.62 7.43 17.57
CA VAL A 116 -5.43 7.27 16.73
C VAL A 116 -5.52 8.00 15.38
N TYR A 117 -6.69 8.55 15.06
CA TYR A 117 -6.94 9.18 13.75
C TYR A 117 -5.98 10.31 13.44
N LYS A 118 -5.73 11.20 14.43
CA LYS A 118 -4.82 12.33 14.26
C LYS A 118 -3.37 11.86 14.06
N ASP A 119 -2.93 10.87 14.80
CA ASP A 119 -1.57 10.33 14.67
C ASP A 119 -1.38 9.62 13.33
N ALA A 120 -2.39 8.85 12.89
CA ALA A 120 -2.40 8.23 11.58
C ALA A 120 -2.36 9.28 10.46
N TYR A 121 -3.17 10.34 10.58
CA TYR A 121 -3.17 11.45 9.62
C TYR A 121 -1.78 12.08 9.51
N ASN A 122 -1.16 12.44 10.63
CA ASN A 122 0.18 13.04 10.65
C ASN A 122 1.24 12.12 10.03
N TYR A 123 1.16 10.82 10.31
CA TYR A 123 2.06 9.82 9.73
C TYR A 123 1.95 9.75 8.21
N TYR A 124 0.73 9.62 7.67
CA TYR A 124 0.54 9.55 6.23
C TYR A 124 0.79 10.90 5.54
N TYR A 125 0.52 12.01 6.22
CA TYR A 125 0.84 13.33 5.71
C TYR A 125 2.35 13.54 5.57
N ALA A 126 3.14 13.13 6.56
CA ALA A 126 4.61 13.20 6.48
C ALA A 126 5.17 12.36 5.32
N ILE A 127 4.60 11.16 5.07
CA ILE A 127 4.97 10.32 3.93
C ILE A 127 4.65 11.04 2.62
N TRP A 128 3.44 11.58 2.49
CA TRP A 128 3.02 12.31 1.30
C TRP A 128 3.91 13.54 1.05
N GLU A 129 4.21 14.31 2.08
CA GLU A 129 5.10 15.48 1.98
C GLU A 129 6.52 15.08 1.50
N ALA A 130 7.05 13.98 2.05
CA ALA A 130 8.34 13.45 1.64
C ALA A 130 8.34 13.01 0.17
N GLN A 131 7.26 12.36 -0.28
CA GLN A 131 7.09 11.97 -1.68
C GLN A 131 7.07 13.17 -2.61
N GLN A 132 6.29 14.21 -2.28
CA GLN A 132 6.23 15.44 -3.06
C GLN A 132 7.60 16.12 -3.17
N LYS A 133 8.34 16.19 -2.08
CA LYS A 133 9.71 16.76 -2.08
C LYS A 133 10.68 15.93 -2.94
N ASN A 134 10.55 14.61 -2.92
CA ASN A 134 11.40 13.73 -3.73
C ASN A 134 11.05 13.82 -5.23
N GLU A 135 9.77 13.89 -5.58
CA GLU A 135 9.32 14.08 -6.97
C GLU A 135 9.81 15.42 -7.52
N ALA A 136 9.71 16.51 -6.74
CA ALA A 136 10.21 17.83 -7.12
C ALA A 136 11.73 17.79 -7.38
N LYS A 137 12.51 17.15 -6.51
CA LYS A 137 13.96 16.98 -6.69
C LYS A 137 14.31 16.16 -7.93
N LEU A 138 13.57 15.09 -8.22
CA LEU A 138 13.78 14.27 -9.42
C LEU A 138 13.54 15.05 -10.70
N VAL A 139 12.55 15.95 -10.71
CA VAL A 139 12.28 16.83 -11.86
C VAL A 139 13.43 17.83 -12.05
N GLU A 140 13.98 18.36 -10.97
CA GLU A 140 15.12 19.28 -11.00
C GLU A 140 16.39 18.61 -11.51
N ILE A 141 16.71 17.40 -11.01
CA ILE A 141 17.86 16.60 -11.47
C ILE A 141 17.77 16.29 -12.96
N LYS A 142 16.60 15.96 -13.48
CA LYS A 142 16.40 15.70 -14.93
C LYS A 142 16.60 16.95 -15.80
N ARG A 143 16.49 18.15 -15.24
CA ARG A 143 16.72 19.43 -15.94
C ARG A 143 18.17 19.85 -15.97
N VAL A 144 19.01 19.33 -15.09
CA VAL A 144 20.44 19.63 -15.07
C VAL A 144 21.11 18.87 -16.23
N PRO A 145 21.71 19.56 -17.22
CA PRO A 145 22.45 18.88 -18.28
C PRO A 145 23.62 18.12 -17.64
N ILE A 146 23.76 16.86 -17.97
CA ILE A 146 24.90 16.05 -17.55
C ILE A 146 26.12 16.69 -18.21
N LYS A 147 26.94 17.41 -17.45
CA LYS A 147 28.27 17.83 -17.94
C LYS A 147 29.06 16.56 -18.20
N GLU A 148 29.60 16.43 -19.38
CA GLU A 148 30.53 15.34 -19.69
C GLU A 148 31.62 15.34 -18.62
N VAL A 149 31.72 14.24 -17.88
CA VAL A 149 32.75 14.08 -16.86
C VAL A 149 34.04 13.82 -17.63
N GLU A 150 34.93 14.83 -17.68
CA GLU A 150 36.29 14.61 -18.18
C GLU A 150 36.95 13.54 -17.31
N THR A 151 37.20 12.40 -17.92
CA THR A 151 37.87 11.29 -17.25
C THR A 151 39.33 11.69 -17.06
N ILE A 152 39.70 12.18 -15.88
CA ILE A 152 41.08 12.42 -15.51
C ILE A 152 41.73 11.04 -15.32
N ILE A 153 42.58 10.67 -16.26
CA ILE A 153 43.40 9.47 -16.14
C ILE A 153 44.50 9.80 -15.12
N ILE A 154 44.35 9.34 -13.90
CA ILE A 154 45.37 9.44 -12.86
C ILE A 154 46.41 8.37 -13.17
N PRO A 155 47.68 8.72 -13.57
CA PRO A 155 48.69 7.71 -13.77
C PRO A 155 48.96 6.92 -12.49
N PRO A 156 49.22 5.64 -12.55
CA PRO A 156 49.51 4.84 -11.37
C PRO A 156 50.73 5.42 -10.64
N PRO A 157 50.71 5.49 -9.31
CA PRO A 157 51.81 6.03 -8.53
C PRO A 157 53.09 5.18 -8.79
N GLU A 158 54.19 5.88 -9.20
CA GLU A 158 55.48 5.21 -9.34
C GLU A 158 55.94 4.69 -7.98
N ARG A 159 55.87 3.37 -7.79
CA ARG A 159 56.39 2.73 -6.59
C ARG A 159 57.92 2.69 -6.69
N LYS A 160 58.60 3.63 -6.09
CA LYS A 160 60.05 3.53 -5.84
C LYS A 160 60.26 2.43 -4.79
N ILE A 161 60.50 1.21 -5.24
CA ILE A 161 60.86 0.11 -4.36
C ILE A 161 62.28 0.38 -3.89
N LYS A 162 62.47 0.98 -2.72
CA LYS A 162 63.76 0.98 -2.03
C LYS A 162 64.04 -0.48 -1.66
N LYS A 163 64.97 -1.09 -2.43
CA LYS A 163 65.51 -2.38 -2.03
C LYS A 163 66.21 -2.20 -0.70
N ARG A 164 65.52 -2.53 0.42
CA ARG A 164 66.16 -2.70 1.70
C ARG A 164 66.92 -4.04 1.64
N ASN A 165 68.23 -3.99 1.81
CA ASN A 165 68.98 -5.22 2.01
C ASN A 165 68.43 -5.84 3.32
N LEU A 166 67.77 -6.98 3.20
CA LEU A 166 67.12 -7.65 4.35
C LEU A 166 68.14 -8.13 5.39
N PHE A 167 69.45 -8.20 5.01
CA PHE A 167 70.53 -8.75 5.81
C PHE A 167 71.62 -7.72 6.19
N SER A 168 71.36 -6.42 6.08
CA SER A 168 72.30 -5.37 6.46
C SER A 168 72.68 -5.37 7.93
N PHE A 169 71.92 -6.08 8.79
CA PHE A 169 72.22 -6.24 10.23
C PHE A 169 73.30 -7.34 10.50
N LEU A 170 73.66 -8.14 9.49
CA LEU A 170 74.72 -9.16 9.62
C LEU A 170 76.10 -8.61 9.31
N ASP A 171 76.19 -7.38 8.74
CA ASP A 171 77.45 -6.76 8.34
C ASP A 171 78.07 -5.93 9.47
N ASP A 172 77.47 -5.81 10.65
CA ASP A 172 77.89 -5.00 11.80
C ASP A 172 78.54 -5.79 12.95
N GLU A 173 78.96 -7.05 12.74
CA GLU A 173 79.81 -7.75 13.72
C GLU A 173 81.27 -7.79 13.28
N GLY A 174 82.04 -6.78 13.65
CA GLY A 174 83.48 -6.86 13.53
C GLY A 174 84.21 -5.53 13.67
N GLU A 175 84.38 -5.03 14.90
CA GLU A 175 85.61 -4.51 15.46
C GLU A 175 85.43 -4.21 16.95
#